data_b77a1339abb0b5fc4356f939d97672af
#
_entry.id   b77a1339abb0b5fc4356f939d97672af
#
_cell.length_a   1.000
_cell.length_b   1.000
_cell.length_c   1.000
_cell.angle_alpha   90.00
_cell.angle_beta   90.00
_cell.angle_gamma   90.00
#
_symmetry.space_group_name_H-M   'P 1'
#
loop_
_entity.id
_entity.type
_entity.pdbx_description
1 polymer ?
#
loop_
_entity_poly.entity_id
_entity_poly.type
_entity_poly.pdbx_seq_one_letter_code
_entity_poly.pdbx_strand_id
1 'polypeptide(L)'
;RRSLAAFAGYRLRSRLLGWDEKWLYLEQGFEDATGAVAAHAVVKAVFRRRGGTVPTAEIAAAFGWHGPSPELPAYVQALRDGEEAMREGLREGPRAA
;
A
#
# COMPACT_ATOMS: atom_id res chain seq x y z
N ARG A 1 -3.61 17.47 10.21
CA ARG A 1 -4.70 16.70 9.67
C ARG A 1 -5.03 15.51 10.57
N ARG A 2 -6.27 15.35 10.85
CA ARG A 2 -6.68 14.30 11.76
C ARG A 2 -6.98 13.01 11.04
N SER A 3 -6.60 11.91 11.63
CA SER A 3 -6.95 10.62 11.10
C SER A 3 -8.34 10.24 11.59
N LEU A 4 -8.95 9.25 10.95
CA LEU A 4 -10.23 8.74 11.40
C LEU A 4 -10.14 8.16 12.80
N ALA A 5 -8.98 7.69 13.19
CA ALA A 5 -8.81 7.14 14.52
C ALA A 5 -9.04 8.19 15.60
N ALA A 6 -8.96 9.48 15.25
CA ALA A 6 -9.22 10.56 16.21
C ALA A 6 -10.69 10.76 16.45
N PHE A 7 -11.57 10.18 15.65
CA PHE A 7 -13.02 10.29 15.84
C PHE A 7 -13.50 9.12 16.66
N ALA A 8 -14.42 9.41 17.55
CA ALA A 8 -14.95 8.39 18.43
C ALA A 8 -15.51 7.23 17.61
N GLY A 9 -15.15 6.06 17.98
CA GLY A 9 -15.70 4.87 17.38
C GLY A 9 -15.00 4.34 16.17
N TYR A 10 -13.96 4.99 15.68
CA TYR A 10 -13.23 4.50 14.53
C TYR A 10 -11.84 4.03 14.91
N ARG A 11 -11.38 3.01 14.22
CA ARG A 11 -10.07 2.41 14.40
C ARG A 11 -9.42 2.21 13.06
N LEU A 12 -8.15 2.56 12.97
CA LEU A 12 -7.36 2.31 11.77
C LEU A 12 -6.58 1.01 11.96
N ARG A 13 -6.69 0.13 10.99
CA ARG A 13 -5.93 -1.11 10.97
C ARG A 13 -5.07 -1.15 9.73
N SER A 14 -3.83 -1.62 9.88
CA SER A 14 -2.91 -1.74 8.76
C SER A 14 -2.33 -3.13 8.75
N ARG A 15 -2.15 -3.67 7.56
CA ARG A 15 -1.57 -4.98 7.39
C ARG A 15 -0.67 -4.97 6.17
N LEU A 16 0.53 -5.54 6.34
CA LEU A 16 1.45 -5.67 5.23
C LEU A 16 0.99 -6.83 4.35
N LEU A 17 0.79 -6.57 3.06
CA LEU A 17 0.35 -7.60 2.13
C LEU A 17 1.53 -8.26 1.43
N GLY A 18 2.59 -7.49 1.17
CA GLY A 18 3.76 -8.00 0.50
C GLY A 18 4.57 -6.84 -0.06
N TRP A 19 5.58 -7.16 -0.84
CA TRP A 19 6.45 -6.12 -1.38
C TRP A 19 7.16 -6.66 -2.62
N ASP A 20 7.67 -5.73 -3.41
CA ASP A 20 8.63 -6.05 -4.46
C ASP A 20 9.91 -5.29 -4.17
N GLU A 21 10.75 -5.10 -5.16
CA GLU A 21 12.06 -4.48 -4.91
C GLU A 21 11.96 -3.04 -4.44
N LYS A 22 10.89 -2.35 -4.84
CA LYS A 22 10.79 -0.92 -4.56
C LYS A 22 9.61 -0.59 -3.65
N TRP A 23 8.50 -1.30 -3.79
CA TRP A 23 7.24 -0.90 -3.18
C TRP A 23 6.77 -1.90 -2.14
N LEU A 24 6.20 -1.37 -1.07
CA LEU A 24 5.45 -2.17 -0.11
C LEU A 24 3.97 -1.97 -0.38
N TYR A 25 3.22 -3.02 -0.16
CA TYR A 25 1.78 -3.00 -0.35
C TYR A 25 1.12 -3.24 0.99
N LEU A 26 0.33 -2.26 1.41
CA LEU A 26 -0.31 -2.27 2.71
C LEU A 26 -1.81 -2.21 2.52
N GLU A 27 -2.51 -2.98 3.32
CA GLU A 27 -3.95 -2.88 3.40
C GLU A 27 -4.29 -2.04 4.60
N GLN A 28 -5.15 -1.06 4.41
CA GLN A 28 -5.60 -0.21 5.50
C GLN A 28 -7.11 -0.23 5.56
N GLY A 29 -7.64 -0.40 6.76
CA GLY A 29 -9.05 -0.42 6.96
C GLY A 29 -9.43 0.45 8.14
N PHE A 30 -10.57 1.10 8.03
CA PHE A 30 -11.16 1.86 9.12
C PHE A 30 -12.36 1.08 9.61
N GLU A 31 -12.38 0.80 10.91
CA GLU A 31 -13.46 0.05 11.53
C GLU A 31 -14.22 0.96 12.48
N ASP A 32 -15.53 0.80 12.51
CA ASP A 32 -16.31 1.54 13.47
C ASP A 32 -16.31 0.82 14.82
N ALA A 33 -17.08 1.33 15.77
CA ALA A 33 -17.08 0.79 17.12
C ALA A 33 -17.60 -0.64 17.20
N THR A 34 -18.35 -1.08 16.20
CA THR A 34 -18.89 -2.44 16.20
C THR A 34 -17.94 -3.43 15.52
N GLY A 35 -16.84 -2.93 14.95
CA GLY A 35 -15.92 -3.78 14.21
C GLY A 35 -16.24 -3.89 12.74
N ALA A 36 -17.29 -3.23 12.29
CA ALA A 36 -17.62 -3.24 10.86
C ALA A 36 -16.66 -2.35 10.09
N VAL A 37 -16.30 -2.77 8.89
CA VAL A 37 -15.37 -2.02 8.07
C VAL A 37 -16.12 -0.85 7.44
N ALA A 38 -15.68 0.36 7.79
CA ALA A 38 -16.27 1.57 7.24
C ALA A 38 -15.58 2.02 5.96
N ALA A 39 -14.28 1.70 5.83
CA ALA A 39 -13.52 2.07 4.64
C ALA A 39 -12.35 1.13 4.51
N HIS A 40 -11.90 0.93 3.27
CA HIS A 40 -10.83 -0.01 3.00
C HIS A 40 -10.01 0.51 1.83
N ALA A 41 -8.71 0.37 1.92
CA ALA A 41 -7.81 0.85 0.88
C ALA A 41 -6.56 -0.02 0.81
N VAL A 42 -5.99 -0.10 -0.38
CA VAL A 42 -4.67 -0.68 -0.57
C VAL A 42 -3.72 0.47 -0.87
N VAL A 43 -2.63 0.53 -0.14
CA VAL A 43 -1.68 1.61 -0.24
C VAL A 43 -0.35 1.05 -0.72
N LYS A 44 0.23 1.72 -1.70
CA LYS A 44 1.55 1.41 -2.21
C LYS A 44 2.50 2.45 -1.62
N ALA A 45 3.56 1.98 -0.97
CA ALA A 45 4.43 2.88 -0.23
C ALA A 45 5.89 2.61 -0.53
N VAL A 46 6.68 3.67 -0.47
CA VAL A 46 8.13 3.58 -0.51
C VAL A 46 8.64 4.41 0.65
N PHE A 47 9.63 3.88 1.36
CA PHE A 47 10.21 4.56 2.50
C PHE A 47 11.57 5.12 2.12
N ARG A 48 11.84 6.34 2.55
CA ARG A 48 13.08 7.01 2.23
C ARG A 48 13.77 7.46 3.49
N ARG A 49 15.08 7.50 3.41
CA ARG A 49 15.89 8.05 4.49
C ARG A 49 17.04 8.80 3.83
N ARG A 50 17.84 9.45 4.65
CA ARG A 50 19.02 10.13 4.13
C ARG A 50 19.85 9.11 3.35
N GLY A 51 20.18 9.45 2.13
CA GLY A 51 20.99 8.57 1.30
C GLY A 51 20.19 7.74 0.33
N GLY A 52 18.86 7.73 0.42
CA GLY A 52 18.08 7.05 -0.61
C GLY A 52 16.88 6.29 -0.09
N THR A 53 16.46 5.34 -0.89
CA THR A 53 15.31 4.51 -0.60
C THR A 53 15.70 3.41 0.37
N VAL A 54 14.86 3.17 1.35
CA VAL A 54 15.08 2.07 2.28
C VAL A 54 14.63 0.78 1.59
N PRO A 55 15.48 -0.25 1.56
CA PRO A 55 15.09 -1.52 0.93
C PRO A 55 13.82 -2.08 1.56
N THR A 56 12.95 -2.63 0.71
CA THR A 56 11.67 -3.14 1.20
C THR A 56 11.86 -4.28 2.20
N ALA A 57 12.89 -5.10 2.01
CA ALA A 57 13.14 -6.19 2.95
C ALA A 57 13.43 -5.67 4.36
N GLU A 58 14.08 -4.53 4.47
CA GLU A 58 14.37 -3.93 5.77
C GLU A 58 13.10 -3.47 6.46
N ILE A 59 12.20 -2.86 5.69
CA ILE A 59 10.92 -2.42 6.24
C ILE A 59 10.06 -3.62 6.62
N ALA A 60 10.06 -4.64 5.77
CA ALA A 60 9.28 -5.85 6.05
C ALA A 60 9.76 -6.50 7.34
N ALA A 61 11.07 -6.52 7.57
CA ALA A 61 11.62 -7.08 8.80
C ALA A 61 11.12 -6.31 10.02
N ALA A 62 10.98 -4.99 9.90
CA ALA A 62 10.45 -4.19 10.99
C ALA A 62 8.99 -4.53 11.29
N PHE A 63 8.26 -5.06 10.31
CA PHE A 63 6.90 -5.55 10.51
C PHE A 63 6.87 -6.99 11.00
N GLY A 64 8.02 -7.61 11.18
CA GLY A 64 8.09 -8.98 11.63
C GLY A 64 8.19 -10.02 10.51
N TRP A 65 8.30 -9.58 9.26
CA TRP A 65 8.45 -10.50 8.13
C TRP A 65 9.91 -10.68 7.80
N HIS A 66 10.37 -11.92 7.82
CA HIS A 66 11.75 -12.25 7.49
C HIS A 66 11.72 -13.23 6.33
N GLY A 67 12.51 -12.93 5.29
CA GLY A 67 12.53 -13.76 4.11
C GLY A 67 11.80 -13.10 2.96
N PRO A 68 11.46 -13.86 1.92
CA PRO A 68 10.84 -13.27 0.74
C PRO A 68 9.42 -12.83 1.00
N SER A 69 8.94 -11.94 0.13
CA SER A 69 7.58 -11.44 0.21
C SER A 69 6.59 -12.59 0.08
N PRO A 70 5.50 -12.54 0.84
CA PRO A 70 4.40 -13.44 0.53
C PRO A 70 3.84 -13.12 -0.84
N GLU A 71 3.11 -14.05 -1.40
CA GLU A 71 2.46 -13.84 -2.69
C GLU A 71 1.40 -12.75 -2.52
N LEU A 72 1.45 -11.75 -3.40
CA LEU A 72 0.49 -10.67 -3.33
C LEU A 72 -0.88 -11.16 -3.75
N PRO A 73 -1.94 -10.73 -3.05
CA PRO A 73 -3.29 -11.10 -3.46
C PRO A 73 -3.56 -10.68 -4.90
N ALA A 74 -4.47 -11.42 -5.55
CA ALA A 74 -4.77 -11.18 -6.95
C ALA A 74 -5.24 -9.73 -7.19
N TYR A 75 -6.02 -9.18 -6.27
CA TYR A 75 -6.49 -7.82 -6.47
C TYR A 75 -5.37 -6.79 -6.38
N VAL A 76 -4.32 -7.08 -5.62
CA VAL A 76 -3.16 -6.20 -5.57
C VAL A 76 -2.36 -6.31 -6.87
N GLN A 77 -2.22 -7.51 -7.39
CA GLN A 77 -1.55 -7.70 -8.67
C GLN A 77 -2.28 -6.97 -9.78
N ALA A 78 -3.62 -7.01 -9.75
CA ALA A 78 -4.42 -6.29 -10.75
C ALA A 78 -4.21 -4.78 -10.63
N LEU A 79 -4.12 -4.26 -9.42
CA LEU A 79 -3.84 -2.84 -9.22
C LEU A 79 -2.47 -2.47 -9.77
N ARG A 80 -1.49 -3.31 -9.53
CA ARG A 80 -0.14 -3.09 -10.04
C ARG A 80 -0.12 -3.05 -11.56
N ASP A 81 -0.80 -4.01 -12.16
CA ASP A 81 -0.84 -4.10 -13.62
C ASP A 81 -1.57 -2.90 -14.21
N GLY A 82 -2.63 -2.46 -13.55
CA GLY A 82 -3.38 -1.29 -13.98
C GLY A 82 -2.54 -0.02 -13.91
N GLU A 83 -1.76 0.12 -12.84
CA GLU A 83 -0.87 1.27 -12.71
C GLU A 83 0.20 1.28 -13.79
N GLU A 84 0.71 0.10 -14.09
CA GLU A 84 1.72 -0.03 -15.13
C GLU A 84 1.15 0.38 -16.48
N ALA A 85 -0.05 -0.08 -16.78
CA ALA A 85 -0.72 0.27 -18.02
C ALA A 85 -0.99 1.78 -18.10
N MET A 86 -1.40 2.37 -16.99
CA MET A 86 -1.65 3.80 -16.95
C MET A 86 -0.36 4.60 -17.16
N ARG A 87 0.72 4.16 -16.52
CA ARG A 87 2.00 4.84 -16.67
C ARG A 87 2.47 4.77 -18.11
N GLU A 88 2.27 3.63 -18.74
CA GLU A 88 2.62 3.42 -20.13
C GLU A 88 1.85 4.38 -21.03
N GLY A 89 0.55 4.49 -20.81
CA GLY A 89 -0.28 5.40 -21.58
C GLY A 89 0.12 6.85 -21.39
N LEU A 90 0.45 7.23 -20.16
CA LEU A 90 0.88 8.61 -19.89
C LEU A 90 2.23 8.92 -20.52
N ARG A 91 3.10 7.91 -20.58
CA ARG A 91 4.41 8.11 -21.19
C ARG A 91 4.28 8.38 -22.68
N GLU A 92 3.27 7.82 -23.33
CA GLU A 92 3.01 8.09 -24.72
C GLU A 92 2.49 9.49 -24.95
N GLY A 93 2.10 10.16 -23.87
CA GLY A 93 1.59 11.51 -23.95
C GLY A 93 0.11 11.55 -24.25
N PRO A 94 -0.48 12.75 -24.12
CA PRO A 94 -1.90 12.89 -24.37
C PRO A 94 -2.22 12.71 -25.84
N ARG A 95 -3.34 12.09 -26.09
CA ARG A 95 -3.82 11.93 -27.45
C ARG A 95 -4.54 13.16 -27.88
N ALA A 96 -4.39 13.48 -29.14
CA ALA A 96 -5.18 14.54 -29.69
C ALA A 96 -6.66 14.12 -29.63
N ALA A 97 -7.45 14.99 -29.10
CA ALA A 97 -8.86 14.68 -28.96
C ALA A 97 -9.55 14.73 -30.29
#